data_aacd8c6f3ed7679eb42e2ff0fbcebe92
#
_entry.id   aacd8c6f3ed7679eb42e2ff0fbcebe92
#
_cell.length_a   1.000
_cell.length_b   1.000
_cell.length_c   1.000
_cell.angle_alpha   90.00
_cell.angle_beta   90.00
_cell.angle_gamma   90.00
#
_symmetry.space_group_name_H-M   'P 1'
#
loop_
_entity.id
_entity.type
_entity.pdbx_description
1 polymer ?
#
loop_
_entity_poly.entity_id
_entity_poly.type
_entity_poly.pdbx_seq_one_letter_code
_entity_poly.pdbx_strand_id
1 'polypeptide(L)'
;AMLAVSMAQMGHVGGDTTLEGEAGFYHAYAGNNHGKLTYSFVGDTQTSLDKVTTGIGQDWMFLETLYRIYSTAGYNIAHVDVSAQLCIENDIKYEDVDRVEAEVNWMETQYPSPAFPSRREDGEAQQGGTKYYTAYGVAMRGFPVLRSQQMGEADGGGDPPEVLDLMHRVTIIPSHKMTLFGPRITVFTKDGKSYTKQSTGREFMWDFEEEARRIRDVIPGVPIPEAQFEEIIATCRDLDKQARADSLIKLTVS
;
A
#
# COMPACT_ATOMS: atom_id res chain seq x y z
N ALA A 1 -21.11 3.95 -8.68
CA ALA A 1 -21.29 3.12 -9.87
C ALA A 1 -22.72 2.58 -9.96
N MET A 2 -23.22 1.76 -9.00
CA MET A 2 -24.55 1.13 -9.06
C MET A 2 -25.70 2.14 -9.24
N LEU A 3 -25.71 3.26 -8.52
CA LEU A 3 -26.71 4.31 -8.67
C LEU A 3 -26.70 4.89 -10.10
N ALA A 4 -25.53 5.15 -10.66
CA ALA A 4 -25.42 5.68 -12.02
C ALA A 4 -25.99 4.71 -13.08
N VAL A 5 -25.74 3.40 -12.91
CA VAL A 5 -26.33 2.36 -13.79
C VAL A 5 -27.85 2.35 -13.67
N SER A 6 -28.38 2.41 -12.44
CA SER A 6 -29.84 2.45 -12.23
C SER A 6 -30.48 3.71 -12.82
N MET A 7 -29.81 4.86 -12.70
CA MET A 7 -30.29 6.11 -13.31
C MET A 7 -30.29 6.03 -14.84
N ALA A 8 -29.22 5.47 -15.43
CA ALA A 8 -29.15 5.28 -16.88
C ALA A 8 -30.24 4.31 -17.37
N GLN A 9 -30.53 3.23 -16.64
CA GLN A 9 -31.64 2.31 -16.94
C GLN A 9 -33.02 3.01 -16.89
N MET A 10 -33.16 4.03 -16.05
CA MET A 10 -34.37 4.86 -15.98
C MET A 10 -34.42 5.98 -17.04
N GLY A 11 -33.45 6.01 -17.97
CA GLY A 11 -33.41 6.98 -19.06
C GLY A 11 -32.69 8.29 -18.71
N HIS A 12 -31.94 8.34 -17.60
CA HIS A 12 -31.12 9.52 -17.29
C HIS A 12 -29.96 9.61 -18.28
N VAL A 13 -29.77 10.78 -18.85
CA VAL A 13 -28.71 11.07 -19.84
C VAL A 13 -27.69 12.02 -19.21
N GLY A 14 -26.42 11.67 -19.31
CA GLY A 14 -25.32 12.54 -18.91
C GLY A 14 -25.04 13.63 -19.97
N GLY A 15 -24.20 14.60 -19.62
CA GLY A 15 -23.73 15.60 -20.56
C GLY A 15 -22.67 15.03 -21.51
N ASP A 16 -22.77 15.35 -22.79
CA ASP A 16 -21.90 14.84 -23.86
C ASP A 16 -20.42 15.25 -23.67
N THR A 17 -20.16 16.37 -23.01
CA THR A 17 -18.81 16.92 -22.79
C THR A 17 -18.40 16.95 -21.34
N THR A 18 -18.99 16.09 -20.52
CA THR A 18 -18.75 16.05 -19.05
C THR A 18 -17.29 15.73 -18.69
N LEU A 19 -16.61 14.95 -19.50
CA LEU A 19 -15.22 14.56 -19.23
C LEU A 19 -14.22 15.53 -19.89
N GLU A 20 -14.30 15.70 -21.22
CA GLU A 20 -13.29 16.38 -22.03
C GLU A 20 -13.64 17.84 -22.38
N GLY A 21 -14.83 18.30 -22.06
CA GLY A 21 -15.26 19.66 -22.34
C GLY A 21 -14.51 20.73 -21.52
N GLU A 22 -14.59 22.00 -21.96
CA GLU A 22 -13.96 23.12 -21.25
C GLU A 22 -14.48 23.31 -19.82
N ALA A 23 -15.71 22.91 -19.54
CA ALA A 23 -16.29 22.85 -18.20
C ALA A 23 -16.29 21.40 -17.64
N GLY A 24 -15.56 20.50 -18.28
CA GLY A 24 -15.54 19.08 -17.94
C GLY A 24 -14.56 18.72 -16.84
N PHE A 25 -14.58 17.43 -16.48
CA PHE A 25 -13.80 16.86 -15.39
C PHE A 25 -12.29 17.11 -15.56
N TYR A 26 -11.73 16.82 -16.73
CA TYR A 26 -10.30 16.97 -16.95
C TYR A 26 -9.85 18.42 -16.84
N HIS A 27 -10.63 19.36 -17.35
CA HIS A 27 -10.33 20.78 -17.23
C HIS A 27 -10.37 21.24 -15.77
N ALA A 28 -11.38 20.81 -15.02
CA ALA A 28 -11.54 21.20 -13.61
C ALA A 28 -10.37 20.73 -12.74
N TYR A 29 -9.82 19.55 -13.00
CA TYR A 29 -8.76 18.96 -12.16
C TYR A 29 -7.35 19.17 -12.69
N ALA A 30 -7.14 19.23 -14.01
CA ALA A 30 -5.83 19.44 -14.61
C ALA A 30 -5.57 20.89 -15.05
N GLY A 31 -6.56 21.77 -14.95
CA GLY A 31 -6.49 23.14 -15.44
C GLY A 31 -6.49 23.25 -16.98
N ASN A 32 -6.65 22.14 -17.67
CA ASN A 32 -6.72 22.06 -19.14
C ASN A 32 -7.34 20.73 -19.57
N ASN A 33 -7.82 20.67 -20.81
CA ASN A 33 -8.37 19.45 -21.43
C ASN A 33 -7.41 18.78 -22.44
N HIS A 34 -6.11 19.11 -22.39
CA HIS A 34 -5.08 18.60 -23.30
C HIS A 34 -4.23 17.49 -22.69
N GLY A 35 -4.59 16.99 -21.51
CA GLY A 35 -3.85 15.92 -20.81
C GLY A 35 -2.51 16.36 -20.20
N LYS A 36 -2.23 17.66 -20.13
CA LYS A 36 -1.00 18.14 -19.51
C LYS A 36 -1.12 18.09 -17.99
N LEU A 37 -0.15 17.46 -17.36
CA LEU A 37 -0.08 17.32 -15.92
C LEU A 37 0.97 18.27 -15.33
N THR A 38 0.66 18.88 -14.20
CA THR A 38 1.64 19.64 -13.40
C THR A 38 2.52 18.73 -12.58
N TYR A 39 2.04 17.52 -12.31
CA TYR A 39 2.75 16.48 -11.55
C TYR A 39 2.34 15.09 -12.03
N SER A 40 3.28 14.13 -11.99
CA SER A 40 3.05 12.72 -12.27
C SER A 40 3.94 11.83 -11.39
N PHE A 41 3.41 10.72 -10.90
CA PHE A 41 4.16 9.72 -10.13
C PHE A 41 5.31 9.07 -10.93
N VAL A 42 5.18 9.02 -12.25
CA VAL A 42 6.18 8.41 -13.14
C VAL A 42 7.07 9.43 -13.83
N GLY A 43 6.94 10.71 -13.49
CA GLY A 43 7.74 11.78 -14.07
C GLY A 43 7.24 12.35 -15.39
N ASP A 44 6.26 11.73 -16.03
CA ASP A 44 5.64 12.26 -17.24
C ASP A 44 4.72 13.44 -16.91
N THR A 45 4.83 14.51 -17.69
CA THR A 45 3.99 15.71 -17.53
C THR A 45 2.85 15.75 -18.55
N GLN A 46 2.69 14.71 -19.35
CA GLN A 46 1.66 14.61 -20.37
C GLN A 46 0.98 13.25 -20.32
N THR A 47 -0.35 13.25 -20.41
CA THR A 47 -1.14 12.04 -20.62
C THR A 47 -1.63 11.99 -22.05
N SER A 48 -1.89 10.77 -22.55
CA SER A 48 -2.58 10.54 -23.82
C SER A 48 -4.04 10.25 -23.52
N LEU A 49 -4.90 11.25 -23.65
CA LEU A 49 -6.35 11.11 -23.40
C LEU A 49 -7.02 10.15 -24.39
N ASP A 50 -6.47 10.02 -25.59
CA ASP A 50 -6.89 9.05 -26.61
C ASP A 50 -6.72 7.59 -26.13
N LYS A 51 -5.79 7.34 -25.19
CA LYS A 51 -5.59 6.01 -24.61
C LYS A 51 -6.64 5.60 -23.58
N VAL A 52 -7.47 6.53 -23.12
CA VAL A 52 -8.52 6.23 -22.13
C VAL A 52 -9.49 5.16 -22.60
N THR A 53 -9.74 5.10 -23.91
CA THR A 53 -10.62 4.10 -24.53
C THR A 53 -9.88 2.93 -25.16
N THR A 54 -8.55 2.94 -25.16
CA THR A 54 -7.74 1.85 -25.73
C THR A 54 -7.87 0.60 -24.85
N GLY A 55 -8.12 -0.54 -25.49
CA GLY A 55 -8.22 -1.83 -24.80
C GLY A 55 -9.48 -2.06 -23.97
N ILE A 56 -10.49 -1.18 -24.06
CA ILE A 56 -11.78 -1.38 -23.37
C ILE A 56 -12.36 -2.74 -23.75
N GLY A 57 -12.69 -3.56 -22.74
CA GLY A 57 -13.22 -4.91 -22.90
C GLY A 57 -12.17 -6.00 -23.19
N GLN A 58 -10.89 -5.63 -23.30
CA GLN A 58 -9.76 -6.55 -23.52
C GLN A 58 -8.73 -6.44 -22.41
N ASP A 59 -8.35 -5.20 -22.04
CA ASP A 59 -7.33 -4.92 -21.04
C ASP A 59 -8.01 -4.56 -19.71
N TRP A 60 -7.71 -5.32 -18.69
CA TRP A 60 -8.27 -5.13 -17.35
C TRP A 60 -7.19 -4.61 -16.41
N MET A 61 -7.13 -3.30 -16.22
CA MET A 61 -6.20 -2.66 -15.28
C MET A 61 -6.31 -3.18 -13.86
N PHE A 62 -7.43 -3.82 -13.52
CA PHE A 62 -7.60 -4.50 -12.24
C PHE A 62 -6.57 -5.60 -12.01
N LEU A 63 -6.10 -6.27 -13.08
CA LEU A 63 -5.07 -7.32 -13.00
C LEU A 63 -3.67 -6.77 -12.67
N GLU A 64 -3.47 -5.45 -12.78
CA GLU A 64 -2.22 -4.77 -12.41
C GLU A 64 -2.33 -4.06 -11.06
N THR A 65 -3.41 -4.31 -10.31
CA THR A 65 -3.64 -3.68 -9.02
C THR A 65 -2.68 -4.24 -7.97
N LEU A 66 -2.02 -3.34 -7.24
CA LEU A 66 -1.25 -3.70 -6.05
C LEU A 66 -2.17 -3.78 -4.84
N TYR A 67 -2.08 -4.86 -4.10
CA TYR A 67 -2.89 -5.09 -2.91
C TYR A 67 -2.19 -4.61 -1.65
N ARG A 68 -2.96 -4.12 -0.69
CA ARG A 68 -2.48 -3.74 0.63
C ARG A 68 -2.99 -4.71 1.66
N ILE A 69 -2.07 -5.33 2.38
CA ILE A 69 -2.37 -6.20 3.53
C ILE A 69 -2.19 -5.48 4.87
N TYR A 70 -1.65 -4.25 4.87
CA TYR A 70 -1.45 -3.43 6.07
C TYR A 70 -2.31 -2.18 6.02
N SER A 71 -2.76 -1.72 7.18
CA SER A 71 -3.53 -0.47 7.30
C SER A 71 -2.61 0.76 7.24
N THR A 72 -1.99 0.98 6.08
CA THR A 72 -1.04 2.08 5.85
C THR A 72 -1.12 2.59 4.41
N ALA A 73 -0.37 3.63 4.08
CA ALA A 73 -0.17 4.04 2.68
C ALA A 73 0.51 2.91 1.91
N GLY A 74 0.07 2.66 0.66
CA GLY A 74 0.49 1.50 -0.12
C GLY A 74 2.01 1.35 -0.26
N TYR A 75 2.76 2.43 -0.42
CA TYR A 75 4.22 2.40 -0.54
C TYR A 75 4.92 1.84 0.72
N ASN A 76 4.31 1.93 1.90
CA ASN A 76 4.87 1.39 3.14
C ASN A 76 4.97 -0.14 3.15
N ILE A 77 4.24 -0.85 2.29
CA ILE A 77 4.42 -2.29 2.09
C ILE A 77 5.86 -2.59 1.66
N ALA A 78 6.36 -1.81 0.69
CA ALA A 78 7.73 -1.94 0.22
C ALA A 78 8.76 -1.69 1.33
N HIS A 79 8.50 -0.74 2.22
CA HIS A 79 9.37 -0.46 3.36
C HIS A 79 9.48 -1.66 4.30
N VAL A 80 8.36 -2.27 4.66
CA VAL A 80 8.36 -3.48 5.52
C VAL A 80 9.09 -4.63 4.83
N ASP A 81 8.70 -4.95 3.58
CA ASP A 81 9.22 -6.09 2.84
C ASP A 81 10.74 -5.99 2.62
N VAL A 82 11.20 -4.84 2.09
CA VAL A 82 12.62 -4.64 1.79
C VAL A 82 13.46 -4.67 3.06
N SER A 83 12.98 -4.03 4.12
CA SER A 83 13.68 -3.98 5.41
C SER A 83 13.76 -5.36 6.06
N ALA A 84 12.65 -6.11 6.08
CA ALA A 84 12.62 -7.46 6.65
C ALA A 84 13.54 -8.42 5.88
N GLN A 85 13.42 -8.44 4.53
CA GLN A 85 14.25 -9.30 3.70
C GLN A 85 15.74 -8.96 3.85
N LEU A 86 16.10 -7.67 3.85
CA LEU A 86 17.49 -7.25 4.04
C LEU A 86 18.07 -7.81 5.34
N CYS A 87 17.31 -7.72 6.43
CA CYS A 87 17.76 -8.21 7.75
C CYS A 87 17.78 -9.74 7.83
N ILE A 88 16.83 -10.42 7.19
CA ILE A 88 16.80 -11.89 7.15
C ILE A 88 18.00 -12.43 6.35
N GLU A 89 18.23 -11.90 5.16
CA GLU A 89 19.29 -12.35 4.25
C GLU A 89 20.70 -12.17 4.83
N ASN A 90 20.89 -11.19 5.70
CA ASN A 90 22.19 -10.85 6.29
C ASN A 90 22.28 -11.19 7.80
N ASP A 91 21.28 -11.86 8.33
CA ASP A 91 21.14 -12.20 9.77
C ASP A 91 21.34 -10.99 10.70
N ILE A 92 20.84 -9.82 10.31
CA ILE A 92 20.91 -8.60 11.12
C ILE A 92 19.82 -8.66 12.18
N LYS A 93 20.19 -8.53 13.45
CA LYS A 93 19.25 -8.42 14.56
C LYS A 93 19.09 -6.98 15.00
N TYR A 94 17.97 -6.66 15.65
CA TYR A 94 17.71 -5.30 16.15
C TYR A 94 18.87 -4.75 16.99
N GLU A 95 19.46 -5.57 17.86
CA GLU A 95 20.56 -5.18 18.75
C GLU A 95 21.82 -4.74 17.99
N ASP A 96 22.01 -5.24 16.77
CA ASP A 96 23.17 -4.93 15.93
C ASP A 96 23.00 -3.62 15.18
N VAL A 97 21.78 -3.07 15.09
CA VAL A 97 21.48 -1.90 14.27
C VAL A 97 21.91 -0.62 14.97
N ASP A 98 22.71 0.18 14.27
CA ASP A 98 23.05 1.56 14.65
C ASP A 98 21.98 2.53 14.14
N ARG A 99 21.80 2.60 12.84
CA ARG A 99 20.80 3.45 12.17
C ARG A 99 20.33 2.86 10.84
N VAL A 100 19.27 3.44 10.31
CA VAL A 100 18.69 3.06 9.01
C VAL A 100 18.49 4.30 8.14
N GLU A 101 18.83 4.19 6.87
CA GLU A 101 18.54 5.19 5.86
C GLU A 101 17.58 4.58 4.82
N ALA A 102 16.52 5.31 4.52
CA ALA A 102 15.54 4.94 3.49
C ALA A 102 15.50 6.04 2.43
N GLU A 103 16.13 5.80 1.28
CA GLU A 103 15.98 6.67 0.11
C GLU A 103 14.68 6.29 -0.61
N VAL A 104 13.78 7.25 -0.74
CA VAL A 104 12.39 7.04 -1.17
C VAL A 104 12.03 7.96 -2.32
N ASN A 105 10.95 7.64 -3.03
CA ASN A 105 10.37 8.60 -3.97
C ASN A 105 9.99 9.88 -3.22
N TRP A 106 10.32 11.03 -3.81
CA TRP A 106 10.02 12.34 -3.22
C TRP A 106 8.55 12.46 -2.78
N MET A 107 7.64 11.89 -3.53
CA MET A 107 6.19 11.95 -3.26
C MET A 107 5.81 11.31 -1.92
N GLU A 108 6.54 10.30 -1.48
CA GLU A 108 6.28 9.64 -0.19
C GLU A 108 6.46 10.59 1.00
N THR A 109 7.29 11.62 0.85
CA THR A 109 7.50 12.64 1.87
C THR A 109 6.51 13.81 1.80
N GLN A 110 5.78 13.94 0.69
CA GLN A 110 4.80 15.00 0.46
C GLN A 110 3.35 14.51 0.59
N TYR A 111 3.14 13.21 0.48
CA TYR A 111 1.81 12.65 0.58
C TYR A 111 1.26 12.85 2.00
N PRO A 112 0.03 13.38 2.14
CA PRO A 112 -0.59 13.61 3.43
C PRO A 112 -1.01 12.30 4.08
N SER A 113 -0.03 11.48 4.44
CA SER A 113 -0.27 10.28 5.23
C SER A 113 -0.63 10.71 6.65
N PRO A 114 -1.73 10.22 7.22
CA PRO A 114 -1.97 10.43 8.63
C PRO A 114 -0.78 9.84 9.40
N ALA A 115 -0.20 10.64 10.28
CA ALA A 115 0.78 10.14 11.22
C ALA A 115 0.23 8.90 11.91
N PHE A 116 1.09 7.94 12.17
CA PHE A 116 0.71 6.82 12.99
C PHE A 116 0.11 7.38 14.30
N PRO A 117 -1.16 7.08 14.67
CA PRO A 117 -1.88 7.86 15.68
C PRO A 117 -1.16 7.96 17.02
N SER A 118 -0.45 6.91 17.40
CA SER A 118 0.28 6.81 18.65
C SER A 118 1.58 7.63 18.68
N ARG A 119 1.95 8.32 17.60
CA ARG A 119 3.27 8.96 17.46
C ARG A 119 3.22 10.40 16.96
N ARG A 120 2.15 11.10 17.24
CA ARG A 120 2.00 12.51 16.85
C ARG A 120 2.82 13.48 17.69
N GLU A 121 3.38 12.99 18.79
CA GLU A 121 4.08 13.83 19.78
C GLU A 121 5.47 14.28 19.34
N ASP A 122 6.08 13.57 18.36
CA ASP A 122 7.44 13.87 17.90
C ASP A 122 7.53 14.95 16.81
N GLY A 123 6.40 15.49 16.36
CA GLY A 123 6.33 16.56 15.36
C GLY A 123 6.67 16.13 13.93
N GLU A 124 7.07 14.89 13.69
CA GLU A 124 7.38 14.34 12.36
C GLU A 124 6.20 13.58 11.73
N ALA A 125 5.00 14.11 11.89
CA ALA A 125 3.74 13.49 11.56
C ALA A 125 3.66 12.95 10.11
N GLN A 126 4.29 13.62 9.15
CA GLN A 126 4.22 13.23 7.73
C GLN A 126 5.09 12.02 7.38
N GLN A 127 6.16 11.79 8.11
CA GLN A 127 7.09 10.68 7.89
C GLN A 127 6.95 9.56 8.91
N GLY A 128 6.14 9.76 9.94
CA GLY A 128 6.00 8.82 11.06
C GLY A 128 5.61 7.41 10.62
N GLY A 129 4.66 7.30 9.69
CA GLY A 129 4.26 6.01 9.15
C GLY A 129 5.39 5.29 8.39
N THR A 130 6.11 5.98 7.53
CA THR A 130 7.23 5.41 6.76
C THR A 130 8.37 4.98 7.68
N LYS A 131 8.74 5.81 8.67
CA LYS A 131 9.75 5.46 9.69
C LYS A 131 9.32 4.24 10.50
N TYR A 132 8.06 4.20 10.94
CA TYR A 132 7.53 3.09 11.71
C TYR A 132 7.60 1.76 10.94
N TYR A 133 7.12 1.74 9.69
CA TYR A 133 7.10 0.51 8.91
C TYR A 133 8.50 0.06 8.45
N THR A 134 9.42 1.00 8.19
CA THR A 134 10.83 0.68 7.98
C THR A 134 11.45 0.07 9.23
N ALA A 135 11.25 0.70 10.39
CA ALA A 135 11.73 0.20 11.67
C ALA A 135 11.12 -1.17 12.01
N TYR A 136 9.83 -1.36 11.70
CA TYR A 136 9.15 -2.63 11.94
C TYR A 136 9.81 -3.78 11.16
N GLY A 137 10.01 -3.59 9.84
CA GLY A 137 10.67 -4.60 9.02
C GLY A 137 12.07 -4.96 9.50
N VAL A 138 12.85 -3.95 9.93
CA VAL A 138 14.20 -4.17 10.47
C VAL A 138 14.17 -4.88 11.82
N ALA A 139 13.39 -4.38 12.77
CA ALA A 139 13.42 -4.87 14.15
C ALA A 139 12.75 -6.25 14.27
N MET A 140 11.61 -6.43 13.63
CA MET A 140 10.82 -7.66 13.75
C MET A 140 11.17 -8.72 12.70
N ARG A 141 11.93 -8.36 11.66
CA ARG A 141 12.29 -9.24 10.54
C ARG A 141 11.07 -9.94 9.92
N GLY A 142 9.95 -9.24 9.88
CA GLY A 142 8.67 -9.79 9.46
C GLY A 142 7.63 -8.71 9.27
N PHE A 143 6.38 -9.11 9.14
CA PHE A 143 5.26 -8.26 8.79
C PHE A 143 4.36 -7.99 9.99
N PRO A 144 3.80 -6.77 10.11
CA PRO A 144 2.86 -6.48 11.18
C PRO A 144 1.57 -7.29 10.98
N VAL A 145 1.09 -7.89 12.06
CA VAL A 145 -0.23 -8.48 12.11
C VAL A 145 -1.28 -7.38 11.89
N LEU A 146 -2.30 -7.67 11.09
CA LEU A 146 -3.42 -6.77 10.89
C LEU A 146 -4.15 -6.59 12.23
N ARG A 147 -3.98 -5.41 12.83
CA ARG A 147 -4.78 -5.02 13.98
C ARG A 147 -5.94 -4.19 13.48
N SER A 148 -7.15 -4.61 13.78
CA SER A 148 -8.31 -3.75 13.61
C SER A 148 -8.06 -2.48 14.43
N GLN A 149 -8.16 -1.32 13.81
CA GLN A 149 -8.10 -0.04 14.52
C GLN A 149 -9.24 0.10 15.56
N GLN A 150 -10.22 -0.78 15.50
CA GLN A 150 -11.35 -0.88 16.42
C GLN A 150 -11.08 -1.85 17.57
N MET A 151 -10.13 -2.76 17.43
CA MET A 151 -9.61 -3.56 18.55
C MET A 151 -8.69 -2.63 19.35
N GLY A 152 -9.30 -1.77 20.12
CA GLY A 152 -8.59 -0.80 20.93
C GLY A 152 -7.58 -1.46 21.86
N GLU A 153 -6.88 -0.64 22.63
CA GLU A 153 -5.86 -1.00 23.62
C GLU A 153 -6.20 -2.17 24.58
N ALA A 154 -7.42 -2.73 24.47
CA ALA A 154 -7.94 -3.78 25.32
C ALA A 154 -7.12 -5.08 25.31
N ASP A 155 -6.37 -5.35 24.22
CA ASP A 155 -5.62 -6.60 24.09
C ASP A 155 -4.14 -6.48 24.49
N GLY A 156 -3.74 -5.37 25.11
CA GLY A 156 -2.35 -5.18 25.60
C GLY A 156 -1.30 -5.11 24.48
N GLY A 157 -1.74 -5.02 23.24
CA GLY A 157 -0.88 -5.03 22.07
C GLY A 157 -0.41 -3.63 21.67
N GLY A 158 0.38 -2.97 22.50
CA GLY A 158 1.15 -1.78 22.12
C GLY A 158 2.12 -2.08 20.99
N ASP A 159 2.61 -1.02 20.34
CA ASP A 159 3.68 -1.16 19.36
C ASP A 159 4.92 -1.77 20.01
N PRO A 160 5.67 -2.65 19.32
CA PRO A 160 6.88 -3.23 19.88
C PRO A 160 7.89 -2.16 20.30
N PRO A 161 8.45 -2.22 21.52
CA PRO A 161 9.41 -1.21 22.01
C PRO A 161 10.63 -1.03 21.10
N GLU A 162 11.09 -2.12 20.50
CA GLU A 162 12.22 -2.13 19.56
C GLU A 162 11.90 -1.31 18.28
N VAL A 163 10.66 -1.38 17.81
CA VAL A 163 10.20 -0.60 16.66
C VAL A 163 10.16 0.87 17.01
N LEU A 164 9.63 1.21 18.19
CA LEU A 164 9.52 2.58 18.67
C LEU A 164 10.89 3.23 18.89
N ASP A 165 11.83 2.48 19.45
CA ASP A 165 13.21 2.96 19.60
C ASP A 165 13.86 3.14 18.22
N LEU A 166 13.74 2.16 17.33
CA LEU A 166 14.43 2.19 16.05
C LEU A 166 13.88 3.27 15.11
N MET A 167 12.58 3.61 15.17
CA MET A 167 12.03 4.62 14.27
C MET A 167 12.68 6.01 14.44
N HIS A 168 13.23 6.31 15.62
CA HIS A 168 14.01 7.54 15.86
C HIS A 168 15.39 7.51 15.21
N ARG A 169 15.85 6.33 14.80
CA ARG A 169 17.12 6.10 14.09
C ARG A 169 16.92 5.85 12.60
N VAL A 170 15.69 6.00 12.09
CA VAL A 170 15.36 5.94 10.66
C VAL A 170 15.40 7.34 10.08
N THR A 171 16.21 7.53 9.04
CA THR A 171 16.25 8.76 8.24
C THR A 171 15.60 8.52 6.88
N ILE A 172 14.61 9.33 6.53
CA ILE A 172 13.96 9.30 5.22
C ILE A 172 14.66 10.31 4.30
N ILE A 173 15.15 9.85 3.16
CA ILE A 173 15.88 10.64 2.17
C ILE A 173 15.04 10.74 0.90
N PRO A 174 14.37 11.88 0.64
CA PRO A 174 13.56 12.05 -0.57
C PRO A 174 14.43 12.14 -1.83
N SER A 175 14.00 11.48 -2.89
CA SER A 175 14.72 11.47 -4.16
C SER A 175 13.75 11.46 -5.35
N HIS A 176 13.98 12.33 -6.32
CA HIS A 176 13.24 12.32 -7.59
C HIS A 176 13.67 11.18 -8.54
N LYS A 177 14.71 10.44 -8.18
CA LYS A 177 15.23 9.31 -8.97
C LYS A 177 14.63 7.97 -8.57
N MET A 178 14.01 7.91 -7.40
CA MET A 178 13.38 6.70 -6.88
C MET A 178 11.96 6.54 -7.44
N THR A 179 11.61 5.32 -7.78
CA THR A 179 10.23 4.98 -8.14
C THR A 179 9.37 4.85 -6.88
N LEU A 180 8.08 5.13 -7.00
CA LEU A 180 7.12 4.82 -5.94
C LEU A 180 7.11 3.30 -5.72
N PHE A 181 6.97 2.84 -4.48
CA PHE A 181 7.14 1.42 -4.07
C PHE A 181 8.55 0.85 -4.28
N GLY A 182 9.54 1.68 -4.60
CA GLY A 182 10.91 1.26 -4.86
C GLY A 182 11.92 1.84 -3.87
N PRO A 183 11.70 1.79 -2.53
CA PRO A 183 12.66 2.33 -1.58
C PRO A 183 13.99 1.60 -1.67
N ARG A 184 15.07 2.35 -1.41
CA ARG A 184 16.40 1.80 -1.13
C ARG A 184 16.65 1.90 0.36
N ILE A 185 16.70 0.77 1.04
CA ILE A 185 16.94 0.70 2.47
C ILE A 185 18.40 0.34 2.72
N THR A 186 19.08 1.12 3.55
CA THR A 186 20.44 0.84 4.03
C THR A 186 20.43 0.74 5.54
N VAL A 187 20.81 -0.41 6.06
CA VAL A 187 20.99 -0.66 7.48
C VAL A 187 22.47 -0.56 7.81
N PHE A 188 22.81 0.29 8.78
CA PHE A 188 24.16 0.41 9.33
C PHE A 188 24.21 -0.31 10.67
N THR A 189 25.21 -1.14 10.84
CA THR A 189 25.39 -1.93 12.06
C THR A 189 26.46 -1.32 12.97
N LYS A 190 26.37 -1.60 14.26
CA LYS A 190 27.28 -1.07 15.30
C LYS A 190 28.73 -1.50 15.11
N ASP A 191 28.99 -2.59 14.36
CA ASP A 191 30.32 -3.04 13.98
C ASP A 191 30.91 -2.31 12.76
N GLY A 192 30.20 -1.26 12.28
CA GLY A 192 30.65 -0.40 11.20
C GLY A 192 30.33 -0.92 9.78
N LYS A 193 29.62 -2.01 9.63
CA LYS A 193 29.17 -2.51 8.32
C LYS A 193 27.89 -1.81 7.88
N SER A 194 27.60 -1.90 6.57
CA SER A 194 26.35 -1.45 5.99
C SER A 194 25.82 -2.45 4.99
N TYR A 195 24.52 -2.59 4.95
CA TYR A 195 23.80 -3.50 4.06
C TYR A 195 22.71 -2.72 3.35
N THR A 196 22.58 -2.92 2.03
CA THR A 196 21.62 -2.16 1.22
C THR A 196 20.80 -3.09 0.37
N LYS A 197 19.49 -2.83 0.30
CA LYS A 197 18.55 -3.49 -0.62
C LYS A 197 17.61 -2.47 -1.21
N GLN A 198 17.25 -2.64 -2.47
CA GLN A 198 16.31 -1.78 -3.18
C GLN A 198 15.23 -2.64 -3.83
N SER A 199 13.99 -2.17 -3.76
CA SER A 199 12.86 -2.70 -4.51
C SER A 199 12.70 -1.98 -5.85
N THR A 200 12.08 -2.65 -6.81
CA THR A 200 11.64 -2.06 -8.08
C THR A 200 10.16 -1.69 -8.06
N GLY A 201 9.42 -2.15 -7.05
CA GLY A 201 7.96 -2.04 -6.93
C GLY A 201 7.20 -3.15 -7.63
N ARG A 202 7.86 -3.93 -8.48
CA ARG A 202 7.22 -5.07 -9.18
C ARG A 202 7.06 -6.30 -8.32
N GLU A 203 7.84 -6.42 -7.27
CA GLU A 203 7.80 -7.49 -6.29
C GLU A 203 6.47 -7.54 -5.52
N PHE A 204 5.67 -6.48 -5.61
CA PHE A 204 4.35 -6.36 -4.97
C PHE A 204 3.17 -6.62 -5.91
N MET A 205 3.45 -7.03 -7.14
CA MET A 205 2.44 -7.52 -8.08
C MET A 205 2.23 -9.01 -7.84
N TRP A 206 1.46 -9.32 -6.81
CA TRP A 206 1.23 -10.71 -6.39
C TRP A 206 0.12 -11.34 -7.22
N ASP A 207 0.30 -12.62 -7.56
CA ASP A 207 -0.80 -13.44 -8.05
C ASP A 207 -1.70 -13.88 -6.88
N PHE A 208 -2.79 -14.55 -7.20
CA PHE A 208 -3.77 -14.98 -6.19
C PHE A 208 -3.15 -15.89 -5.12
N GLU A 209 -2.25 -16.79 -5.49
CA GLU A 209 -1.68 -17.75 -4.53
C GLU A 209 -0.67 -17.08 -3.59
N GLU A 210 0.12 -16.15 -4.10
CA GLU A 210 1.02 -15.36 -3.25
C GLU A 210 0.23 -14.42 -2.33
N GLU A 211 -0.84 -13.80 -2.83
CA GLU A 211 -1.74 -12.99 -2.00
C GLU A 211 -2.37 -13.83 -0.90
N ALA A 212 -2.94 -14.99 -1.26
CA ALA A 212 -3.54 -15.91 -0.30
C ALA A 212 -2.54 -16.42 0.74
N ARG A 213 -1.28 -16.59 0.37
CA ARG A 213 -0.21 -16.95 1.31
C ARG A 213 0.06 -15.81 2.30
N ARG A 214 0.26 -14.59 1.81
CA ARG A 214 0.62 -13.43 2.62
C ARG A 214 -0.49 -12.98 3.57
N ILE A 215 -1.74 -13.06 3.12
CA ILE A 215 -2.87 -12.65 3.94
C ILE A 215 -3.05 -13.56 5.16
N ARG A 216 -2.56 -14.80 5.11
CA ARG A 216 -2.56 -15.71 6.27
C ARG A 216 -1.69 -15.22 7.42
N ASP A 217 -0.63 -14.47 7.14
CA ASP A 217 0.24 -13.90 8.16
C ASP A 217 -0.49 -12.82 9.00
N VAL A 218 -1.61 -12.28 8.48
CA VAL A 218 -2.40 -11.23 9.15
C VAL A 218 -3.71 -11.75 9.77
N ILE A 219 -4.05 -13.03 9.56
CA ILE A 219 -5.28 -13.67 10.09
C ILE A 219 -5.53 -13.40 11.58
N PRO A 220 -4.52 -13.46 12.49
CA PRO A 220 -4.77 -13.23 13.91
C PRO A 220 -5.46 -11.89 14.24
N GLY A 221 -5.38 -10.91 13.34
CA GLY A 221 -6.04 -9.62 13.49
C GLY A 221 -7.44 -9.52 12.87
N VAL A 222 -7.96 -10.58 12.26
CA VAL A 222 -9.25 -10.58 11.57
C VAL A 222 -10.33 -11.08 12.52
N PRO A 223 -11.50 -10.40 12.65
CA PRO A 223 -12.55 -10.72 13.62
C PRO A 223 -13.46 -11.88 13.16
N ILE A 224 -12.94 -12.85 12.44
CA ILE A 224 -13.65 -14.07 12.00
C ILE A 224 -12.81 -15.31 12.31
N PRO A 225 -13.44 -16.48 12.49
CA PRO A 225 -12.71 -17.73 12.66
C PRO A 225 -11.80 -18.07 11.49
N GLU A 226 -10.62 -18.65 11.77
CA GLU A 226 -9.65 -19.07 10.75
C GLU A 226 -10.28 -19.99 9.68
N ALA A 227 -11.14 -20.93 10.08
CA ALA A 227 -11.84 -21.82 9.15
C ALA A 227 -12.74 -21.04 8.18
N GLN A 228 -13.43 -20.01 8.64
CA GLN A 228 -14.25 -19.13 7.79
C GLN A 228 -13.39 -18.32 6.83
N PHE A 229 -12.22 -17.85 7.30
CA PHE A 229 -11.26 -17.15 6.46
C PHE A 229 -10.71 -18.04 5.34
N GLU A 230 -10.36 -19.30 5.64
CA GLU A 230 -9.92 -20.26 4.62
C GLU A 230 -11.05 -20.59 3.61
N GLU A 231 -12.30 -20.62 4.05
CA GLU A 231 -13.45 -20.78 3.16
C GLU A 231 -13.63 -19.56 2.23
N ILE A 232 -13.37 -18.34 2.72
CA ILE A 232 -13.35 -17.13 1.87
C ILE A 232 -12.29 -17.28 0.78
N ILE A 233 -11.06 -17.66 1.13
CA ILE A 233 -9.97 -17.85 0.15
C ILE A 233 -10.36 -18.91 -0.89
N ALA A 234 -10.88 -20.06 -0.47
CA ALA A 234 -11.31 -21.11 -1.36
C ALA A 234 -12.45 -20.66 -2.29
N THR A 235 -13.43 -19.92 -1.75
CA THR A 235 -14.54 -19.37 -2.54
C THR A 235 -14.05 -18.34 -3.56
N CYS A 236 -13.10 -17.47 -3.18
CA CYS A 236 -12.51 -16.52 -4.11
C CYS A 236 -11.71 -17.17 -5.22
N ARG A 237 -10.96 -18.25 -4.91
CA ARG A 237 -10.19 -19.02 -5.91
C ARG A 237 -11.07 -19.61 -7.01
N ASP A 238 -12.26 -20.03 -6.66
CA ASP A 238 -13.23 -20.66 -7.56
C ASP A 238 -14.47 -19.77 -7.80
N LEU A 239 -14.30 -18.44 -7.75
CA LEU A 239 -15.42 -17.49 -7.82
C LEU A 239 -16.19 -17.60 -9.15
N ASP A 240 -15.51 -17.87 -10.24
CA ASP A 240 -16.07 -18.08 -11.57
C ASP A 240 -16.94 -19.35 -11.67
N LYS A 241 -16.75 -20.32 -10.75
CA LYS A 241 -17.51 -21.56 -10.66
C LYS A 241 -18.70 -21.47 -9.70
N GLN A 242 -18.81 -20.39 -8.94
CA GLN A 242 -19.90 -20.21 -8.00
C GLN A 242 -21.22 -19.93 -8.74
N ALA A 243 -22.28 -20.62 -8.35
CA ALA A 243 -23.61 -20.40 -8.90
C ALA A 243 -24.15 -18.99 -8.58
N ARG A 244 -23.71 -18.40 -7.48
CA ARG A 244 -24.13 -17.09 -6.99
C ARG A 244 -23.01 -16.40 -6.23
N ALA A 245 -22.82 -15.09 -6.46
CA ALA A 245 -21.83 -14.29 -5.78
C ALA A 245 -22.17 -14.00 -4.29
N ASP A 246 -23.44 -14.16 -3.89
CA ASP A 246 -23.86 -13.93 -2.50
C ASP A 246 -23.35 -15.00 -1.51
N SER A 247 -22.83 -16.11 -1.99
CA SER A 247 -22.11 -17.09 -1.17
C SER A 247 -20.89 -16.42 -0.49
N LEU A 248 -20.11 -15.64 -1.24
CA LEU A 248 -18.97 -14.91 -0.69
C LEU A 248 -19.42 -13.87 0.34
N ILE A 249 -20.49 -13.11 0.04
CA ILE A 249 -21.01 -12.09 0.97
C ILE A 249 -21.40 -12.70 2.32
N LYS A 250 -22.01 -13.89 2.31
CA LYS A 250 -22.40 -14.60 3.54
C LYS A 250 -21.22 -14.98 4.43
N LEU A 251 -20.07 -15.25 3.82
CA LEU A 251 -18.84 -15.56 4.55
C LEU A 251 -18.16 -14.33 5.17
N THR A 252 -18.55 -13.12 4.77
CA THR A 252 -17.97 -11.88 5.29
C THR A 252 -18.78 -11.25 6.44
N VAL A 253 -19.89 -11.86 6.79
CA VAL A 253 -20.72 -11.41 7.93
C VAL A 253 -20.61 -12.42 9.08
N SER A 254 -20.43 -11.91 10.30
CA SER A 254 -20.41 -12.69 11.54
C SER A 254 -21.82 -12.92 12.07
#